data_27694d1b9d598ae6b6fcdb5326915c35
#
_entry.id   27694d1b9d598ae6b6fcdb5326915c35
#
_cell.length_a   1.000
_cell.length_b   1.000
_cell.length_c   1.000
_cell.angle_alpha   90.00
_cell.angle_beta   90.00
_cell.angle_gamma   90.00
#
_symmetry.space_group_name_H-M   'P 1'
#
loop_
_entity.id
_entity.type
_entity.pdbx_description
1 polymer ?
#
loop_
_entity_poly.entity_id
_entity_poly.type
_entity_poly.pdbx_seq_one_letter_code
_entity_poly.pdbx_strand_id
1 'polypeptide(L)'
;MMNIHEFGKENNEIILLIHPSVVKWDYFENVIPLLQEKYHLLIPALPGYDFENDSDFTSVEQIASELNDWLSTRGYRNLYAVYGCSMGGSIALMVTLEQRIKINHCIMDGGITPYQLPWFVTRFIALKDYLMMMLGRVGGISLLEKAFATDEYSKEDLQYVVDVLRHCSRKTLWRTFDSCNNYRVPEPISDINTQIHYWCAKNEEKERKQDIAYMKRKFPQTEFTKLPDLGHGGLVLLKPEVFSEMICKLS
;
A
#
# COMPACT_ATOMS: atom_id res chain seq x y z
N MET A 1 -13.99 -7.92 12.10
CA MET A 1 -14.03 -8.14 10.62
C MET A 1 -13.59 -6.84 9.99
N MET A 2 -12.70 -6.88 8.99
CA MET A 2 -12.22 -5.69 8.30
C MET A 2 -13.38 -4.94 7.64
N ASN A 3 -13.45 -3.63 7.83
CA ASN A 3 -14.41 -2.77 7.15
C ASN A 3 -13.91 -2.48 5.73
N ILE A 4 -14.77 -2.63 4.72
CA ILE A 4 -14.44 -2.34 3.32
C ILE A 4 -15.43 -1.29 2.82
N HIS A 5 -14.91 -0.14 2.42
CA HIS A 5 -15.69 0.91 1.77
C HIS A 5 -15.85 0.57 0.30
N GLU A 6 -17.08 0.66 -0.21
CA GLU A 6 -17.41 0.26 -1.57
C GLU A 6 -18.07 1.42 -2.32
N PHE A 7 -17.56 1.72 -3.52
CA PHE A 7 -18.08 2.76 -4.42
C PHE A 7 -18.27 2.21 -5.82
N GLY A 8 -19.20 2.75 -6.61
CA GLY A 8 -19.45 2.30 -7.99
C GLY A 8 -19.87 0.84 -8.09
N LYS A 9 -20.73 0.35 -7.18
CA LYS A 9 -21.15 -1.07 -7.07
C LYS A 9 -21.86 -1.62 -8.30
N GLU A 10 -22.35 -0.74 -9.15
CA GLU A 10 -23.03 -1.08 -10.42
C GLU A 10 -22.05 -1.52 -11.52
N ASN A 11 -20.74 -1.28 -11.33
CA ASN A 11 -19.74 -1.61 -12.32
C ASN A 11 -19.24 -3.05 -12.18
N ASN A 12 -18.89 -3.67 -13.32
CA ASN A 12 -18.43 -5.06 -13.37
C ASN A 12 -16.92 -5.21 -13.13
N GLU A 13 -16.13 -4.20 -13.47
CA GLU A 13 -14.69 -4.20 -13.26
C GLU A 13 -14.36 -3.72 -11.86
N ILE A 14 -13.70 -4.57 -11.09
CA ILE A 14 -13.47 -4.36 -9.66
C ILE A 14 -12.02 -4.00 -9.41
N ILE A 15 -11.78 -2.95 -8.64
CA ILE A 15 -10.44 -2.56 -8.20
C ILE A 15 -10.37 -2.58 -6.67
N LEU A 16 -9.37 -3.28 -6.13
CA LEU A 16 -9.01 -3.24 -4.72
C LEU A 16 -7.91 -2.19 -4.52
N LEU A 17 -8.19 -1.16 -3.70
CA LEU A 17 -7.26 -0.05 -3.41
C LEU A 17 -6.77 -0.14 -1.96
N ILE A 18 -5.47 -0.37 -1.75
CA ILE A 18 -4.88 -0.61 -0.43
C ILE A 18 -3.96 0.57 -0.05
N HIS A 19 -4.33 1.28 1.01
CA HIS A 19 -3.63 2.49 1.47
C HIS A 19 -2.24 2.18 2.08
N PRO A 20 -1.31 3.16 2.07
CA PRO A 20 -0.02 3.03 2.76
C PRO A 20 -0.17 3.10 4.29
N SER A 21 0.94 2.91 5.00
CA SER A 21 1.00 3.16 6.44
C SER A 21 0.78 4.65 6.77
N VAL A 22 0.40 4.93 8.00
CA VAL A 22 0.20 6.27 8.60
C VAL A 22 -0.84 7.16 7.93
N VAL A 23 -1.70 6.56 7.12
CA VAL A 23 -2.94 7.15 6.58
C VAL A 23 -4.06 6.13 6.70
N LYS A 24 -5.31 6.53 6.39
CA LYS A 24 -6.49 5.67 6.41
C LYS A 24 -6.99 5.40 4.98
N TRP A 25 -8.13 4.73 4.87
CA TRP A 25 -8.80 4.46 3.59
C TRP A 25 -9.14 5.73 2.79
N ASP A 26 -9.36 6.87 3.47
CA ASP A 26 -9.63 8.17 2.86
C ASP A 26 -8.43 8.80 2.12
N TYR A 27 -7.26 8.17 2.17
CA TYR A 27 -6.14 8.45 1.25
C TYR A 27 -6.56 8.45 -0.23
N PHE A 28 -7.63 7.73 -0.55
CA PHE A 28 -8.17 7.61 -1.91
C PHE A 28 -9.32 8.58 -2.21
N GLU A 29 -9.69 9.50 -1.30
CA GLU A 29 -10.87 10.34 -1.44
C GLU A 29 -10.92 11.12 -2.77
N ASN A 30 -9.77 11.63 -3.22
CA ASN A 30 -9.67 12.41 -4.46
C ASN A 30 -9.74 11.57 -5.74
N VAL A 31 -9.45 10.28 -5.68
CA VAL A 31 -9.52 9.38 -6.84
C VAL A 31 -10.83 8.61 -6.93
N ILE A 32 -11.57 8.48 -5.84
CA ILE A 32 -12.87 7.80 -5.82
C ILE A 32 -13.82 8.41 -6.87
N PRO A 33 -14.07 9.74 -6.92
CA PRO A 33 -14.98 10.32 -7.91
C PRO A 33 -14.57 10.08 -9.35
N LEU A 34 -13.25 9.97 -9.60
CA LEU A 34 -12.70 9.78 -10.93
C LEU A 34 -12.81 8.33 -11.46
N LEU A 35 -12.85 7.37 -10.53
CA LEU A 35 -12.83 5.95 -10.88
C LEU A 35 -14.19 5.26 -10.69
N GLN A 36 -15.03 5.71 -9.76
CA GLN A 36 -16.28 5.03 -9.40
C GLN A 36 -17.32 5.01 -10.52
N GLU A 37 -17.20 5.87 -11.53
CA GLU A 37 -18.11 5.86 -12.69
C GLU A 37 -17.84 4.65 -13.61
N LYS A 38 -16.63 4.09 -13.56
CA LYS A 38 -16.20 3.00 -14.43
C LYS A 38 -15.93 1.70 -13.67
N TYR A 39 -15.48 1.81 -12.43
CA TYR A 39 -15.03 0.67 -11.63
C TYR A 39 -15.80 0.54 -10.33
N HIS A 40 -16.02 -0.69 -9.89
CA HIS A 40 -16.40 -1.00 -8.52
C HIS A 40 -15.14 -0.97 -7.63
N LEU A 41 -15.05 0.01 -6.76
CA LEU A 41 -13.92 0.22 -5.88
C LEU A 41 -14.15 -0.45 -4.54
N LEU A 42 -13.17 -1.25 -4.11
CA LEU A 42 -13.10 -1.87 -2.79
C LEU A 42 -11.91 -1.25 -2.04
N ILE A 43 -12.17 -0.55 -0.95
CA ILE A 43 -11.15 0.19 -0.18
C ILE A 43 -11.18 -0.31 1.27
N PRO A 44 -10.24 -1.17 1.69
CA PRO A 44 -10.20 -1.64 3.06
C PRO A 44 -9.74 -0.56 4.03
N ALA A 45 -10.47 -0.41 5.14
CA ALA A 45 -9.97 0.23 6.34
C ALA A 45 -9.11 -0.78 7.10
N LEU A 46 -7.78 -0.68 6.93
CA LEU A 46 -6.85 -1.69 7.46
C LEU A 46 -6.85 -1.71 9.00
N PRO A 47 -6.78 -2.90 9.62
CA PRO A 47 -6.68 -3.01 11.08
C PRO A 47 -5.54 -2.16 11.65
N GLY A 48 -5.82 -1.44 12.73
CA GLY A 48 -4.91 -0.50 13.36
C GLY A 48 -4.87 0.89 12.75
N TYR A 49 -5.47 1.07 11.56
CA TYR A 49 -5.64 2.34 10.85
C TYR A 49 -7.12 2.71 10.67
N ASP A 50 -8.03 1.82 11.05
CA ASP A 50 -9.48 2.06 11.07
C ASP A 50 -9.87 2.72 12.39
N PHE A 51 -10.38 3.96 12.33
CA PHE A 51 -10.80 4.70 13.51
C PHE A 51 -12.15 4.23 14.09
N GLU A 52 -12.87 3.42 13.33
CA GLU A 52 -14.16 2.87 13.75
C GLU A 52 -14.01 1.52 14.46
N ASN A 53 -12.85 0.86 14.34
CA ASN A 53 -12.58 -0.43 14.95
C ASN A 53 -11.29 -0.41 15.79
N ASP A 54 -11.40 -0.76 17.06
CA ASP A 54 -10.25 -0.93 17.96
C ASP A 54 -9.55 -2.27 17.67
N SER A 55 -8.72 -2.29 16.63
CA SER A 55 -7.94 -3.45 16.19
C SER A 55 -6.50 -3.06 15.92
N ASP A 56 -5.58 -4.02 16.03
CA ASP A 56 -4.17 -3.81 15.68
C ASP A 56 -3.86 -4.37 14.30
N PHE A 57 -2.93 -3.73 13.59
CA PHE A 57 -2.27 -4.34 12.44
C PHE A 57 -1.57 -5.66 12.86
N THR A 58 -1.68 -6.68 12.04
CA THR A 58 -1.10 -8.01 12.31
C THR A 58 0.19 -8.24 11.54
N SER A 59 0.10 -8.57 10.27
CA SER A 59 1.19 -8.71 9.32
C SER A 59 0.69 -8.56 7.90
N VAL A 60 1.61 -8.34 6.95
CA VAL A 60 1.31 -8.27 5.51
C VAL A 60 0.60 -9.55 5.05
N GLU A 61 1.10 -10.72 5.47
CA GLU A 61 0.53 -12.02 5.10
C GLU A 61 -0.88 -12.21 5.66
N GLN A 62 -1.08 -11.90 6.95
CA GLN A 62 -2.37 -12.08 7.59
C GLN A 62 -3.43 -11.16 7.00
N ILE A 63 -3.09 -9.88 6.74
CA ILE A 63 -3.99 -8.92 6.10
C ILE A 63 -4.35 -9.36 4.68
N ALA A 64 -3.37 -9.85 3.91
CA ALA A 64 -3.62 -10.36 2.56
C ALA A 64 -4.56 -11.56 2.57
N SER A 65 -4.36 -12.50 3.50
CA SER A 65 -5.24 -13.66 3.66
C SER A 65 -6.66 -13.26 4.06
N GLU A 66 -6.82 -12.33 4.99
CA GLU A 66 -8.13 -11.80 5.41
C GLU A 66 -8.87 -11.09 4.25
N LEU A 67 -8.15 -10.34 3.40
CA LEU A 67 -8.72 -9.74 2.20
C LEU A 67 -9.18 -10.79 1.20
N ASN A 68 -8.37 -11.81 0.95
CA ASN A 68 -8.74 -12.93 0.07
C ASN A 68 -9.93 -13.73 0.62
N ASP A 69 -10.02 -13.93 1.96
CA ASP A 69 -11.17 -14.54 2.62
C ASP A 69 -12.43 -13.69 2.41
N TRP A 70 -12.32 -12.38 2.63
CA TRP A 70 -13.44 -11.46 2.47
C TRP A 70 -13.96 -11.46 1.02
N LEU A 71 -13.05 -11.34 0.03
CA LEU A 71 -13.38 -11.39 -1.39
C LEU A 71 -14.07 -12.70 -1.77
N SER A 72 -13.48 -13.83 -1.35
CA SER A 72 -14.02 -15.17 -1.66
C SER A 72 -15.41 -15.39 -1.06
N THR A 73 -15.61 -14.97 0.19
CA THR A 73 -16.89 -15.13 0.92
C THR A 73 -17.99 -14.29 0.31
N ARG A 74 -17.66 -13.12 -0.26
CA ARG A 74 -18.59 -12.24 -0.98
C ARG A 74 -18.85 -12.68 -2.42
N GLY A 75 -18.18 -13.74 -2.88
CA GLY A 75 -18.36 -14.30 -4.22
C GLY A 75 -17.54 -13.61 -5.31
N TYR A 76 -16.64 -12.69 -4.95
CA TYR A 76 -15.70 -12.10 -5.90
C TYR A 76 -14.73 -13.17 -6.40
N ARG A 77 -14.58 -13.30 -7.72
CA ARG A 77 -13.74 -14.31 -8.38
C ARG A 77 -12.67 -13.70 -9.27
N ASN A 78 -12.89 -12.47 -9.67
CA ASN A 78 -12.00 -11.76 -10.57
C ASN A 78 -11.92 -10.27 -10.16
N LEU A 79 -10.70 -9.75 -10.08
CA LEU A 79 -10.43 -8.31 -9.96
C LEU A 79 -9.77 -7.82 -11.24
N TYR A 80 -10.20 -6.66 -11.73
CA TYR A 80 -9.49 -5.94 -12.78
C TYR A 80 -8.09 -5.57 -12.32
N ALA A 81 -8.00 -4.96 -11.12
CA ALA A 81 -6.71 -4.59 -10.55
C ALA A 81 -6.72 -4.68 -9.02
N VAL A 82 -5.54 -4.92 -8.46
CA VAL A 82 -5.20 -4.57 -7.08
C VAL A 82 -4.09 -3.52 -7.09
N TYR A 83 -4.34 -2.41 -6.45
CA TYR A 83 -3.35 -1.34 -6.26
C TYR A 83 -3.00 -1.23 -4.79
N GLY A 84 -1.72 -1.03 -4.50
CA GLY A 84 -1.27 -0.70 -3.16
C GLY A 84 -0.06 0.21 -3.17
N CYS A 85 -0.07 1.21 -2.28
CA CYS A 85 1.06 2.11 -2.07
C CYS A 85 1.86 1.66 -0.84
N SER A 86 3.19 1.67 -0.93
CA SER A 86 4.07 1.37 0.21
C SER A 86 3.74 0.04 0.89
N MET A 87 3.32 0.04 2.18
CA MET A 87 2.76 -1.11 2.89
C MET A 87 1.62 -1.77 2.08
N GLY A 88 0.72 -0.97 1.52
CA GLY A 88 -0.35 -1.47 0.66
C GLY A 88 0.16 -2.23 -0.55
N GLY A 89 1.31 -1.82 -1.12
CA GLY A 89 1.97 -2.53 -2.22
C GLY A 89 2.48 -3.91 -1.82
N SER A 90 3.03 -4.05 -0.61
CA SER A 90 3.41 -5.36 -0.05
C SER A 90 2.20 -6.26 0.12
N ILE A 91 1.08 -5.72 0.63
CA ILE A 91 -0.18 -6.46 0.79
C ILE A 91 -0.76 -6.84 -0.58
N ALA A 92 -0.76 -5.93 -1.56
CA ALA A 92 -1.24 -6.18 -2.92
C ALA A 92 -0.49 -7.34 -3.60
N LEU A 93 0.84 -7.37 -3.44
CA LEU A 93 1.66 -8.48 -3.91
C LEU A 93 1.24 -9.79 -3.25
N MET A 94 1.07 -9.81 -1.92
CA MET A 94 0.68 -11.02 -1.20
C MET A 94 -0.73 -11.50 -1.56
N VAL A 95 -1.71 -10.59 -1.68
CA VAL A 95 -3.07 -10.92 -2.16
C VAL A 95 -3.01 -11.61 -3.52
N THR A 96 -2.14 -11.11 -4.41
CA THR A 96 -1.93 -11.69 -5.75
C THR A 96 -1.27 -13.07 -5.69
N LEU A 97 -0.23 -13.23 -4.87
CA LEU A 97 0.56 -14.46 -4.81
C LEU A 97 -0.17 -15.64 -4.13
N GLU A 98 -1.17 -15.38 -3.31
CA GLU A 98 -2.05 -16.44 -2.79
C GLU A 98 -2.94 -17.08 -3.85
N GLN A 99 -3.12 -16.46 -5.01
CA GLN A 99 -3.85 -16.99 -6.19
C GLN A 99 -5.27 -17.51 -5.88
N ARG A 100 -5.92 -16.96 -4.86
CA ARG A 100 -7.28 -17.34 -4.46
C ARG A 100 -8.35 -16.65 -5.30
N ILE A 101 -8.00 -15.49 -5.85
CA ILE A 101 -8.82 -14.65 -6.72
C ILE A 101 -8.02 -14.40 -7.98
N LYS A 102 -8.67 -14.46 -9.14
CA LYS A 102 -8.04 -14.05 -10.39
C LYS A 102 -7.84 -12.54 -10.37
N ILE A 103 -6.62 -12.07 -10.60
CA ILE A 103 -6.25 -10.66 -10.65
C ILE A 103 -5.58 -10.40 -11.97
N ASN A 104 -6.09 -9.43 -12.76
CA ASN A 104 -5.49 -9.12 -14.04
C ASN A 104 -4.24 -8.26 -13.86
N HIS A 105 -4.30 -7.23 -13.01
CA HIS A 105 -3.19 -6.30 -12.78
C HIS A 105 -2.89 -6.16 -11.28
N CYS A 106 -1.62 -6.30 -10.90
CA CYS A 106 -1.12 -6.00 -9.56
C CYS A 106 -0.20 -4.79 -9.63
N ILE A 107 -0.57 -3.68 -8.99
CA ILE A 107 0.20 -2.45 -9.00
C ILE A 107 0.81 -2.22 -7.61
N MET A 108 2.14 -2.18 -7.55
CA MET A 108 2.92 -1.82 -6.37
C MET A 108 3.49 -0.42 -6.57
N ASP A 109 2.95 0.57 -5.89
CA ASP A 109 3.45 1.95 -5.91
C ASP A 109 4.41 2.16 -4.73
N GLY A 110 5.71 2.15 -5.00
CA GLY A 110 6.76 2.21 -3.98
C GLY A 110 6.69 1.06 -2.97
N GLY A 111 6.08 -0.07 -3.34
CA GLY A 111 5.86 -1.21 -2.46
C GLY A 111 7.17 -1.85 -1.98
N ILE A 112 7.23 -2.20 -0.71
CA ILE A 112 8.38 -2.87 -0.11
C ILE A 112 8.31 -4.36 -0.48
N THR A 113 9.44 -4.95 -0.89
CA THR A 113 9.54 -6.36 -1.26
C THR A 113 10.33 -7.15 -0.22
N PRO A 114 10.11 -8.46 -0.09
CA PRO A 114 10.86 -9.29 0.86
C PRO A 114 12.21 -9.71 0.26
N TYR A 115 13.07 -8.74 -0.08
CA TYR A 115 14.36 -9.01 -0.73
C TYR A 115 15.43 -9.66 0.17
N GLN A 116 15.05 -9.99 1.39
CA GLN A 116 15.82 -10.82 2.33
C GLN A 116 17.22 -10.28 2.66
N LEU A 117 17.26 -9.28 3.51
CA LEU A 117 18.48 -8.92 4.24
C LEU A 117 18.68 -9.83 5.45
N PRO A 118 19.90 -9.92 5.99
CA PRO A 118 20.14 -10.59 7.26
C PRO A 118 19.19 -10.07 8.35
N TRP A 119 18.66 -10.96 9.18
CA TRP A 119 17.62 -10.66 10.16
C TRP A 119 17.94 -9.43 11.03
N PHE A 120 19.18 -9.26 11.49
CA PHE A 120 19.56 -8.11 12.31
C PHE A 120 19.50 -6.78 11.55
N VAL A 121 19.73 -6.79 10.22
CA VAL A 121 19.63 -5.60 9.36
C VAL A 121 18.17 -5.18 9.21
N THR A 122 17.27 -6.13 8.91
CA THR A 122 15.85 -5.84 8.77
C THR A 122 15.23 -5.33 10.07
N ARG A 123 15.64 -5.89 11.23
CA ARG A 123 15.23 -5.41 12.54
C ARG A 123 15.73 -4.02 12.86
N PHE A 124 16.96 -3.69 12.46
CA PHE A 124 17.49 -2.35 12.63
C PHE A 124 16.72 -1.33 11.77
N ILE A 125 16.40 -1.67 10.52
CA ILE A 125 15.58 -0.80 9.65
C ILE A 125 14.19 -0.60 10.27
N ALA A 126 13.52 -1.67 10.65
CA ALA A 126 12.21 -1.62 11.29
C ALA A 126 12.22 -0.77 12.58
N LEU A 127 13.26 -0.92 13.41
CA LEU A 127 13.42 -0.12 14.63
C LEU A 127 13.63 1.36 14.31
N LYS A 128 14.46 1.68 13.32
CA LYS A 128 14.68 3.07 12.88
C LYS A 128 13.37 3.73 12.44
N ASP A 129 12.61 3.05 11.58
CA ASP A 129 11.36 3.56 11.04
C ASP A 129 10.29 3.68 12.15
N TYR A 130 10.20 2.70 13.03
CA TYR A 130 9.33 2.76 14.21
C TYR A 130 9.65 3.96 15.11
N LEU A 131 10.94 4.18 15.42
CA LEU A 131 11.37 5.30 16.26
C LEU A 131 11.06 6.65 15.59
N MET A 132 11.25 6.75 14.29
CA MET A 132 10.92 7.94 13.53
C MET A 132 9.42 8.26 13.62
N MET A 133 8.54 7.25 13.47
CA MET A 133 7.09 7.43 13.62
C MET A 133 6.71 7.76 15.07
N MET A 134 7.36 7.16 16.05
CA MET A 134 7.14 7.49 17.46
C MET A 134 7.56 8.94 17.79
N LEU A 135 8.63 9.44 17.18
CA LEU A 135 9.03 10.84 17.31
C LEU A 135 7.98 11.77 16.67
N GLY A 136 7.45 11.46 15.48
CA GLY A 136 6.35 12.18 14.84
C GLY A 136 5.09 12.21 15.71
N ARG A 137 4.74 11.07 16.31
CA ARG A 137 3.60 10.94 17.24
C ARG A 137 3.69 11.90 18.44
N VAL A 138 4.90 12.06 19.02
CA VAL A 138 5.14 12.89 20.23
C VAL A 138 5.41 14.35 19.85
N GLY A 139 6.26 14.57 18.85
CA GLY A 139 6.72 15.89 18.43
C GLY A 139 5.73 16.65 17.54
N GLY A 140 4.71 15.95 17.02
CA GLY A 140 3.67 16.57 16.19
C GLY A 140 4.21 17.18 14.90
N ILE A 141 3.47 18.14 14.35
CA ILE A 141 3.76 18.79 13.07
C ILE A 141 5.19 19.32 12.99
N SER A 142 5.68 20.00 14.02
CA SER A 142 7.02 20.64 13.99
C SER A 142 8.17 19.67 13.76
N LEU A 143 7.98 18.41 14.11
CA LEU A 143 8.99 17.37 13.86
C LEU A 143 8.79 16.73 12.48
N LEU A 144 7.56 16.54 12.04
CA LEU A 144 7.25 16.05 10.71
C LEU A 144 7.68 17.05 9.63
N GLU A 145 7.49 18.35 9.82
CA GLU A 145 7.99 19.41 8.94
C GLU A 145 9.51 19.33 8.70
N LYS A 146 10.26 18.85 9.68
CA LYS A 146 11.72 18.66 9.54
C LYS A 146 12.09 17.33 8.86
N ALA A 147 11.21 16.34 8.92
CA ALA A 147 11.46 14.99 8.42
C ALA A 147 10.98 14.81 6.96
N PHE A 148 9.90 15.48 6.59
CA PHE A 148 9.36 15.49 5.23
C PHE A 148 9.76 16.77 4.51
N ALA A 149 10.03 16.69 3.21
CA ALA A 149 10.20 17.88 2.37
C ALA A 149 8.87 18.65 2.36
N THR A 150 8.81 19.74 3.11
CA THR A 150 7.58 20.49 3.44
C THR A 150 6.94 21.21 2.26
N ASP A 151 7.61 21.24 1.11
CA ASP A 151 7.10 21.93 -0.08
C ASP A 151 5.99 21.14 -0.81
N GLU A 152 5.80 19.85 -0.47
CA GLU A 152 4.84 18.96 -1.14
C GLU A 152 3.54 18.78 -0.33
N TYR A 153 3.57 18.97 1.01
CA TYR A 153 2.43 18.70 1.90
C TYR A 153 2.01 19.92 2.71
N SER A 154 0.70 20.15 2.80
CA SER A 154 0.13 21.22 3.62
C SER A 154 0.29 20.92 5.12
N LYS A 155 0.05 21.94 5.97
CA LYS A 155 0.02 21.73 7.42
C LYS A 155 -1.14 20.82 7.83
N GLU A 156 -2.24 20.89 7.11
CA GLU A 156 -3.42 20.04 7.28
C GLU A 156 -3.08 18.58 7.03
N ASP A 157 -2.33 18.27 5.95
CA ASP A 157 -1.87 16.91 5.64
C ASP A 157 -0.95 16.37 6.74
N LEU A 158 -0.02 17.21 7.23
CA LEU A 158 0.87 16.83 8.33
C LEU A 158 0.10 16.60 9.64
N GLN A 159 -0.93 17.42 9.91
CA GLN A 159 -1.79 17.23 11.09
C GLN A 159 -2.56 15.92 10.98
N TYR A 160 -3.12 15.61 9.80
CA TYR A 160 -3.78 14.34 9.54
C TYR A 160 -2.86 13.13 9.84
N VAL A 161 -1.62 13.16 9.36
CA VAL A 161 -0.63 12.12 9.67
C VAL A 161 -0.37 12.00 11.18
N VAL A 162 -0.23 13.14 11.89
CA VAL A 162 -0.05 13.15 13.35
C VAL A 162 -1.25 12.50 14.05
N ASP A 163 -2.46 12.78 13.60
CA ASP A 163 -3.68 12.25 14.23
C ASP A 163 -3.79 10.74 14.01
N VAL A 164 -3.45 10.26 12.81
CA VAL A 164 -3.34 8.81 12.53
C VAL A 164 -2.26 8.16 13.41
N LEU A 165 -1.08 8.75 13.51
CA LEU A 165 0.00 8.24 14.36
C LEU A 165 -0.41 8.18 15.84
N ARG A 166 -1.20 9.13 16.32
CA ARG A 166 -1.70 9.15 17.71
C ARG A 166 -2.78 8.11 17.95
N HIS A 167 -3.61 7.84 16.95
CA HIS A 167 -4.62 6.79 17.01
C HIS A 167 -3.98 5.40 17.02
N CYS A 168 -3.04 5.14 16.13
CA CYS A 168 -2.38 3.84 16.01
C CYS A 168 -1.75 3.41 17.35
N SER A 169 -1.97 2.17 17.76
CA SER A 169 -1.26 1.60 18.90
C SER A 169 0.25 1.49 18.61
N ARG A 170 1.07 1.47 19.67
CA ARG A 170 2.51 1.20 19.53
C ARG A 170 2.79 -0.16 18.87
N LYS A 171 1.89 -1.11 19.10
CA LYS A 171 1.95 -2.46 18.56
C LYS A 171 1.66 -2.47 17.06
N THR A 172 0.65 -1.71 16.61
CA THR A 172 0.37 -1.48 15.20
C THR A 172 1.58 -0.88 14.50
N LEU A 173 2.13 0.22 15.01
CA LEU A 173 3.30 0.88 14.41
C LEU A 173 4.51 -0.06 14.30
N TRP A 174 4.82 -0.79 15.38
CA TRP A 174 5.92 -1.77 15.34
C TRP A 174 5.67 -2.87 14.31
N ARG A 175 4.49 -3.49 14.33
CA ARG A 175 4.16 -4.62 13.44
C ARG A 175 4.14 -4.21 11.98
N THR A 176 3.69 -3.00 11.67
CA THR A 176 3.70 -2.46 10.31
C THR A 176 5.12 -2.47 9.73
N PHE A 177 6.06 -1.81 10.39
CA PHE A 177 7.43 -1.70 9.86
C PHE A 177 8.19 -3.02 9.94
N ASP A 178 7.96 -3.79 11.00
CA ASP A 178 8.56 -5.12 11.12
C ASP A 178 8.07 -6.07 10.03
N SER A 179 6.76 -6.14 9.81
CA SER A 179 6.18 -7.03 8.80
C SER A 179 6.57 -6.61 7.39
N CYS A 180 6.46 -5.33 7.03
CA CYS A 180 6.84 -4.87 5.69
C CYS A 180 8.30 -5.22 5.32
N ASN A 181 9.20 -5.23 6.30
CA ASN A 181 10.61 -5.57 6.06
C ASN A 181 10.90 -7.08 6.16
N ASN A 182 9.97 -7.91 6.62
CA ASN A 182 10.22 -9.31 6.96
C ASN A 182 9.17 -10.29 6.44
N TYR A 183 8.13 -9.84 5.71
CA TYR A 183 7.13 -10.77 5.19
C TYR A 183 7.74 -11.74 4.20
N ARG A 184 7.06 -12.87 3.99
CA ARG A 184 7.54 -13.94 3.12
C ARG A 184 6.53 -14.23 2.03
N VAL A 185 7.02 -14.34 0.82
CA VAL A 185 6.21 -14.83 -0.30
C VAL A 185 6.15 -16.34 -0.29
N PRO A 186 5.05 -16.96 -0.77
CA PRO A 186 4.97 -18.40 -0.98
C PRO A 186 6.13 -18.91 -1.86
N GLU A 187 6.73 -20.03 -1.50
CA GLU A 187 7.74 -20.68 -2.34
C GLU A 187 7.40 -22.17 -2.51
N PRO A 188 7.50 -22.74 -3.70
CA PRO A 188 7.85 -22.07 -4.95
C PRO A 188 6.76 -21.08 -5.39
N ILE A 189 7.17 -19.98 -6.02
CA ILE A 189 6.21 -19.06 -6.65
C ILE A 189 5.67 -19.81 -7.87
N SER A 190 4.37 -20.12 -7.84
CA SER A 190 3.68 -20.70 -8.99
C SER A 190 3.59 -19.68 -10.13
N ASP A 191 3.45 -20.18 -11.36
CA ASP A 191 3.20 -19.28 -12.49
C ASP A 191 1.94 -18.44 -12.22
N ILE A 192 2.11 -17.12 -12.31
CA ILE A 192 1.01 -16.17 -12.13
C ILE A 192 0.67 -15.55 -13.50
N ASN A 193 -0.62 -15.52 -13.79
CA ASN A 193 -1.14 -14.88 -15.00
C ASN A 193 -1.45 -13.38 -14.80
N THR A 194 -1.08 -12.85 -13.66
CA THR A 194 -1.27 -11.44 -13.31
C THR A 194 -0.16 -10.60 -13.91
N GLN A 195 -0.50 -9.52 -14.61
CA GLN A 195 0.48 -8.51 -15.00
C GLN A 195 0.87 -7.68 -13.77
N ILE A 196 2.15 -7.71 -13.43
CA ILE A 196 2.67 -6.95 -12.29
C ILE A 196 3.26 -5.63 -12.80
N HIS A 197 2.87 -4.53 -12.14
CA HIS A 197 3.39 -3.18 -12.37
C HIS A 197 4.09 -2.70 -11.10
N TYR A 198 5.31 -2.22 -11.25
CA TYR A 198 6.03 -1.57 -10.16
C TYR A 198 6.22 -0.10 -10.51
N TRP A 199 5.45 0.75 -9.84
CA TRP A 199 5.55 2.20 -9.96
C TRP A 199 6.50 2.73 -8.89
N CYS A 200 7.34 3.69 -9.23
CA CYS A 200 8.34 4.22 -8.32
C CYS A 200 8.52 5.72 -8.56
N ALA A 201 8.35 6.52 -7.53
CA ALA A 201 8.66 7.93 -7.58
C ALA A 201 10.16 8.14 -7.82
N LYS A 202 10.50 9.14 -8.64
CA LYS A 202 11.90 9.43 -9.00
C LYS A 202 12.76 9.71 -7.76
N ASN A 203 12.18 10.39 -6.78
CA ASN A 203 12.89 10.79 -5.57
C ASN A 203 13.22 9.59 -4.64
N GLU A 204 12.46 8.49 -4.73
CA GLU A 204 12.68 7.27 -3.93
C GLU A 204 13.47 6.16 -4.66
N GLU A 205 13.84 6.34 -5.93
CA GLU A 205 14.49 5.29 -6.74
C GLU A 205 15.73 4.68 -6.05
N LYS A 206 16.49 5.49 -5.33
CA LYS A 206 17.68 5.00 -4.61
C LYS A 206 17.31 4.08 -3.45
N GLU A 207 16.26 4.42 -2.74
CA GLU A 207 15.75 3.64 -1.61
C GLU A 207 15.11 2.34 -2.08
N ARG A 208 14.40 2.38 -3.20
CA ARG A 208 13.71 1.23 -3.82
C ARG A 208 14.62 0.35 -4.68
N LYS A 209 15.92 0.63 -4.76
CA LYS A 209 16.87 -0.13 -5.58
C LYS A 209 16.83 -1.64 -5.32
N GLN A 210 16.74 -2.05 -4.07
CA GLN A 210 16.70 -3.47 -3.69
C GLN A 210 15.34 -4.09 -4.05
N ASP A 211 14.26 -3.34 -3.87
CA ASP A 211 12.92 -3.77 -4.26
C ASP A 211 12.83 -3.99 -5.76
N ILE A 212 13.30 -3.03 -6.56
CA ILE A 212 13.36 -3.15 -8.03
C ILE A 212 14.21 -4.35 -8.45
N ALA A 213 15.36 -4.56 -7.80
CA ALA A 213 16.22 -5.70 -8.10
C ALA A 213 15.55 -7.04 -7.75
N TYR A 214 14.82 -7.09 -6.64
CA TYR A 214 14.02 -8.26 -6.24
C TYR A 214 12.94 -8.56 -7.28
N MET A 215 12.14 -7.57 -7.67
CA MET A 215 11.08 -7.73 -8.66
C MET A 215 11.63 -8.22 -10.00
N LYS A 216 12.70 -7.63 -10.51
CA LYS A 216 13.37 -8.08 -11.76
C LYS A 216 13.82 -9.52 -11.71
N ARG A 217 14.27 -10.01 -10.55
CA ARG A 217 14.77 -11.37 -10.38
C ARG A 217 13.64 -12.39 -10.19
N LYS A 218 12.65 -12.06 -9.36
CA LYS A 218 11.58 -13.00 -8.99
C LYS A 218 10.38 -12.94 -9.95
N PHE A 219 10.12 -11.77 -10.53
CA PHE A 219 9.00 -11.50 -11.45
C PHE A 219 9.51 -10.76 -12.69
N PRO A 220 10.25 -11.45 -13.59
CA PRO A 220 10.91 -10.80 -14.73
C PRO A 220 9.95 -10.13 -15.72
N GLN A 221 8.66 -10.51 -15.69
CA GLN A 221 7.59 -9.89 -16.49
C GLN A 221 7.09 -8.56 -15.90
N THR A 222 7.61 -8.10 -14.76
CA THR A 222 7.17 -6.84 -14.13
C THR A 222 7.42 -5.64 -15.02
N GLU A 223 6.40 -4.83 -15.22
CA GLU A 223 6.51 -3.52 -15.87
C GLU A 223 6.90 -2.44 -14.86
N PHE A 224 7.95 -1.69 -15.18
CA PHE A 224 8.47 -0.65 -14.29
C PHE A 224 8.12 0.73 -14.84
N THR A 225 7.41 1.54 -14.03
CA THR A 225 7.07 2.92 -14.36
C THR A 225 7.73 3.87 -13.37
N LYS A 226 8.47 4.86 -13.90
CA LYS A 226 9.02 5.95 -13.09
C LYS A 226 8.05 7.13 -13.09
N LEU A 227 7.75 7.62 -11.89
CA LEU A 227 6.87 8.77 -11.68
C LEU A 227 7.75 10.02 -11.49
N PRO A 228 7.81 10.91 -12.50
CA PRO A 228 8.61 12.13 -12.40
C PRO A 228 7.96 13.11 -11.41
N ASP A 229 8.79 13.90 -10.76
CA ASP A 229 8.38 15.04 -9.93
C ASP A 229 7.39 14.70 -8.81
N LEU A 230 7.52 13.47 -8.26
CA LEU A 230 6.72 12.99 -7.14
C LEU A 230 7.62 12.43 -6.04
N GLY A 231 7.15 12.59 -4.79
CA GLY A 231 7.63 11.89 -3.62
C GLY A 231 6.88 10.58 -3.37
N HIS A 232 7.31 9.85 -2.36
CA HIS A 232 6.69 8.58 -1.95
C HIS A 232 5.21 8.76 -1.57
N GLY A 233 4.32 8.01 -2.21
CA GLY A 233 2.87 8.09 -1.98
C GLY A 233 2.19 9.34 -2.55
N GLY A 234 2.91 10.20 -3.27
CA GLY A 234 2.38 11.46 -3.78
C GLY A 234 1.44 11.33 -4.98
N LEU A 235 1.45 10.22 -5.72
CA LEU A 235 0.67 10.09 -6.96
C LEU A 235 -0.84 10.24 -6.70
N VAL A 236 -1.38 9.52 -5.75
CA VAL A 236 -2.82 9.52 -5.40
C VAL A 236 -3.25 10.87 -4.82
N LEU A 237 -2.42 11.48 -3.98
CA LEU A 237 -2.76 12.73 -3.28
C LEU A 237 -2.60 13.97 -4.17
N LEU A 238 -1.48 14.04 -4.91
CA LEU A 238 -1.06 15.26 -5.61
C LEU A 238 -1.42 15.24 -7.10
N LYS A 239 -1.68 14.06 -7.68
CA LYS A 239 -1.94 13.87 -9.11
C LYS A 239 -3.08 12.86 -9.35
N PRO A 240 -4.26 13.02 -8.71
CA PRO A 240 -5.36 12.04 -8.78
C PRO A 240 -5.85 11.78 -10.22
N GLU A 241 -5.84 12.79 -11.10
CA GLU A 241 -6.21 12.62 -12.51
C GLU A 241 -5.19 11.74 -13.25
N VAL A 242 -3.90 11.96 -13.01
CA VAL A 242 -2.82 11.13 -13.61
C VAL A 242 -2.94 9.69 -13.11
N PHE A 243 -3.17 9.49 -11.82
CA PHE A 243 -3.42 8.17 -11.25
C PHE A 243 -4.60 7.48 -11.97
N SER A 244 -5.73 8.17 -12.07
CA SER A 244 -6.93 7.64 -12.73
C SER A 244 -6.66 7.27 -14.20
N GLU A 245 -5.97 8.14 -14.95
CA GLU A 245 -5.58 7.84 -16.32
C GLU A 245 -4.67 6.63 -16.44
N MET A 246 -3.70 6.46 -15.52
CA MET A 246 -2.80 5.31 -15.51
C MET A 246 -3.56 4.01 -15.24
N ILE A 247 -4.51 4.03 -14.30
CA ILE A 247 -5.39 2.86 -14.03
C ILE A 247 -6.24 2.52 -15.26
N CYS A 248 -6.82 3.52 -15.92
CA CYS A 248 -7.66 3.31 -17.11
C CYS A 248 -6.88 2.81 -18.33
N LYS A 249 -5.57 2.97 -18.37
CA LYS A 249 -4.69 2.56 -19.49
C LYS A 249 -4.03 1.20 -19.26
N LEU A 250 -4.28 0.51 -18.13
CA LEU A 250 -3.79 -0.85 -17.92
C LEU A 250 -4.38 -1.77 -19.01
N SER A 251 -3.53 -2.54 -19.67
CA SER A 251 -3.91 -3.40 -20.82
C SER A 251 -3.36 -4.82 -20.64
#